data_4fd12d032407184404e6d4e8acb417e3
#
_entry.id   4fd12d032407184404e6d4e8acb417e3
#
_cell.length_a   1.000
_cell.length_b   1.000
_cell.length_c   1.000
_cell.angle_alpha   90.00
_cell.angle_beta   90.00
_cell.angle_gamma   90.00
#
_symmetry.space_group_name_H-M   'P 1'
#
loop_
_entity.id
_entity.type
_entity.pdbx_description
1 polymer ?
#
loop_
_entity_poly.entity_id
_entity_poly.type
_entity_poly.pdbx_seq_one_letter_code
_entity_poly.pdbx_strand_id
1 'polypeptide(L)'
;TPILLVVVWLYGVIYALGYSLNIVTVTIATISLGVGIDYCIHVTERYREEKEKGADHVMALSGVGGACALALIGSAVSDIAGFSVIATSSMGLFNTFGLFSAMMILLSLIASMVLTTAALGIVNQLEERSRGNETLINESL
;
A
#
# COMPACT_ATOMS: atom_id res chain seq x y z
N THR A 1 -8.49 5.88 -4.90
CA THR A 1 -7.61 4.70 -5.04
C THR A 1 -6.28 4.99 -4.34
N PRO A 2 -5.86 4.15 -3.36
CA PRO A 2 -4.64 4.40 -2.57
C PRO A 2 -3.39 4.56 -3.43
N ILE A 3 -3.35 3.90 -4.59
CA ILE A 3 -2.24 3.93 -5.54
C ILE A 3 -1.94 5.36 -6.04
N LEU A 4 -2.96 6.14 -6.40
CA LEU A 4 -2.77 7.52 -6.86
C LEU A 4 -2.15 8.41 -5.77
N LEU A 5 -2.49 8.17 -4.52
CA LEU A 5 -1.95 8.91 -3.40
C LEU A 5 -0.46 8.58 -3.17
N VAL A 6 -0.07 7.31 -3.32
CA VAL A 6 1.35 6.90 -3.29
C VAL A 6 2.15 7.59 -4.39
N VAL A 7 1.59 7.70 -5.62
CA VAL A 7 2.23 8.41 -6.73
C VAL A 7 2.42 9.90 -6.43
N VAL A 8 1.37 10.55 -5.97
CA VAL A 8 1.43 11.99 -5.63
C VAL A 8 2.45 12.22 -4.50
N TRP A 9 2.48 11.35 -3.51
CA TRP A 9 3.44 11.43 -2.41
C TRP A 9 4.87 11.21 -2.88
N LEU A 10 5.09 10.27 -3.80
CA LEU A 10 6.38 10.02 -4.44
C LEU A 10 6.92 11.29 -5.09
N TYR A 11 6.12 11.89 -5.99
CA TYR A 11 6.54 13.13 -6.67
C TYR A 11 6.71 14.29 -5.69
N GLY A 12 5.90 14.37 -4.65
CA GLY A 12 6.06 15.34 -3.58
C GLY A 12 7.40 15.21 -2.85
N VAL A 13 7.82 13.98 -2.52
CA VAL A 13 9.10 13.72 -1.87
C VAL A 13 10.29 14.05 -2.80
N ILE A 14 10.22 13.64 -4.07
CA ILE A 14 11.25 13.96 -5.07
C ILE A 14 11.42 15.48 -5.20
N TYR A 15 10.31 16.22 -5.27
CA TYR A 15 10.30 17.67 -5.36
C TYR A 15 10.86 18.34 -4.09
N ALA A 16 10.42 17.89 -2.91
CA ALA A 16 10.86 18.43 -1.62
C ALA A 16 12.36 18.23 -1.36
N LEU A 17 12.92 17.15 -1.90
CA LEU A 17 14.36 16.86 -1.81
C LEU A 17 15.19 17.56 -2.90
N GLY A 18 14.57 18.33 -3.77
CA GLY A 18 15.23 19.11 -4.81
C GLY A 18 15.84 18.26 -5.94
N TYR A 19 15.41 17.02 -6.11
CA TYR A 19 15.87 16.18 -7.21
C TYR A 19 15.13 16.51 -8.50
N SER A 20 15.88 16.70 -9.58
CA SER A 20 15.31 16.84 -10.90
C SER A 20 14.76 15.53 -11.45
N LEU A 21 13.66 15.61 -12.18
CA LEU A 21 13.11 14.48 -12.92
C LEU A 21 14.14 14.04 -13.98
N ASN A 22 14.63 12.83 -13.82
CA ASN A 22 15.54 12.19 -14.75
C ASN A 22 15.15 10.70 -14.91
N ILE A 23 15.83 9.99 -15.79
CA ILE A 23 15.52 8.59 -16.06
C ILE A 23 15.56 7.70 -14.81
N VAL A 24 16.43 8.03 -13.85
CA VAL A 24 16.57 7.31 -12.58
C VAL A 24 15.35 7.52 -11.70
N THR A 25 14.92 8.77 -11.51
CA THR A 25 13.74 9.10 -10.68
C THR A 25 12.46 8.53 -11.27
N VAL A 26 12.32 8.50 -12.61
CA VAL A 26 11.17 7.85 -13.28
C VAL A 26 11.20 6.33 -13.07
N THR A 27 12.37 5.70 -13.14
CA THR A 27 12.51 4.26 -12.88
C THR A 27 12.16 3.91 -11.44
N ILE A 28 12.62 4.71 -10.47
CA ILE A 28 12.26 4.56 -9.05
C ILE A 28 10.75 4.67 -8.86
N ALA A 29 10.12 5.66 -9.51
CA ALA A 29 8.67 5.84 -9.48
C ALA A 29 7.93 4.60 -9.98
N THR A 30 8.37 4.02 -11.08
CA THR A 30 7.75 2.84 -11.68
C THR A 30 7.86 1.61 -10.79
N ILE A 31 9.04 1.36 -10.19
CA ILE A 31 9.26 0.26 -9.25
C ILE A 31 8.38 0.44 -8.00
N SER A 32 8.38 1.65 -7.43
CA SER A 32 7.58 1.95 -6.22
C SER A 32 6.09 1.77 -6.46
N LEU A 33 5.61 2.13 -7.65
CA LEU A 33 4.22 1.87 -8.07
C LEU A 33 3.92 0.38 -8.11
N GLY A 34 4.77 -0.42 -8.76
CA GLY A 34 4.60 -1.87 -8.85
C GLY A 34 4.50 -2.50 -7.46
N VAL A 35 5.49 -2.26 -6.62
CA VAL A 35 5.52 -2.80 -5.24
C VAL A 35 4.34 -2.29 -4.40
N GLY A 36 3.98 -1.01 -4.53
CA GLY A 36 2.84 -0.44 -3.80
C GLY A 36 1.50 -1.06 -4.20
N ILE A 37 1.32 -1.39 -5.47
CA ILE A 37 0.13 -2.09 -5.98
C ILE A 37 0.06 -3.50 -5.39
N ASP A 38 1.15 -4.24 -5.38
CA ASP A 38 1.21 -5.60 -4.84
C ASP A 38 0.82 -5.62 -3.36
N TYR A 39 1.31 -4.69 -2.55
CA TYR A 39 0.93 -4.59 -1.14
C TYR A 39 -0.57 -4.29 -0.98
N CYS A 40 -1.14 -3.40 -1.79
CA CYS A 40 -2.58 -3.11 -1.76
C CYS A 40 -3.42 -4.33 -2.15
N ILE A 41 -3.00 -5.09 -3.16
CA ILE A 41 -3.68 -6.31 -3.61
C ILE A 41 -3.69 -7.34 -2.47
N HIS A 42 -2.55 -7.65 -1.88
CA HIS A 42 -2.44 -8.63 -0.81
C HIS A 42 -3.30 -8.27 0.41
N VAL A 43 -3.31 -7.00 0.83
CA VAL A 43 -4.17 -6.53 1.92
C VAL A 43 -5.64 -6.70 1.57
N THR A 44 -6.04 -6.33 0.35
CA THR A 44 -7.44 -6.41 -0.10
C THR A 44 -7.91 -7.87 -0.24
N GLU A 45 -7.09 -8.73 -0.84
CA GLU A 45 -7.42 -10.16 -1.00
C GLU A 45 -7.54 -10.83 0.37
N ARG A 46 -6.64 -10.56 1.30
CA ARG A 46 -6.72 -11.12 2.65
C ARG A 46 -7.99 -10.67 3.37
N TYR A 47 -8.37 -9.41 3.26
CA TYR A 47 -9.61 -8.92 3.83
C TYR A 47 -10.83 -9.63 3.22
N ARG A 48 -10.86 -9.81 1.89
CA ARG A 48 -11.95 -10.53 1.21
C ARG A 48 -12.05 -11.98 1.65
N GLU A 49 -10.94 -12.69 1.73
CA GLU A 49 -10.91 -14.09 2.21
C GLU A 49 -11.53 -14.22 3.60
N GLU A 50 -11.22 -13.32 4.52
CA GLU A 50 -11.78 -13.36 5.87
C GLU A 50 -13.29 -13.06 5.86
N LYS A 51 -13.73 -12.11 5.03
CA LYS A 51 -15.15 -11.82 4.83
C LYS A 51 -15.92 -13.00 4.23
N GLU A 52 -15.36 -13.70 3.26
CA GLU A 52 -15.95 -14.91 2.65
C GLU A 52 -16.08 -16.08 3.64
N LYS A 53 -15.22 -16.16 4.65
CA LYS A 53 -15.32 -17.10 5.78
C LYS A 53 -16.39 -16.70 6.81
N GLY A 54 -17.10 -15.59 6.60
CA GLY A 54 -18.13 -15.10 7.50
C GLY A 54 -17.61 -14.24 8.65
N ALA A 55 -16.36 -13.78 8.59
CA ALA A 55 -15.81 -12.90 9.60
C ALA A 55 -16.48 -11.51 9.55
N ASP A 56 -16.75 -10.97 10.73
CA ASP A 56 -17.16 -9.58 10.87
C ASP A 56 -16.03 -8.63 10.43
N HIS A 57 -16.35 -7.36 10.16
CA HIS A 57 -15.40 -6.35 9.69
C HIS A 57 -14.14 -6.26 10.57
N VAL A 58 -14.32 -6.24 11.89
CA VAL A 58 -13.20 -6.17 12.85
C VAL A 58 -12.34 -7.42 12.80
N MET A 59 -12.95 -8.60 12.67
CA MET A 59 -12.24 -9.86 12.53
C MET A 59 -11.49 -9.94 11.21
N ALA A 60 -12.07 -9.49 10.11
CA ALA A 60 -11.43 -9.44 8.81
C ALA A 60 -10.20 -8.51 8.82
N LEU A 61 -10.30 -7.34 9.45
CA LEU A 61 -9.15 -6.44 9.63
C LEU A 61 -8.06 -7.04 10.53
N SER A 62 -8.43 -7.77 11.58
CA SER A 62 -7.45 -8.45 12.44
C SER A 62 -6.70 -9.56 11.68
N GLY A 63 -7.37 -10.23 10.75
CA GLY A 63 -6.74 -11.21 9.85
C GLY A 63 -5.71 -10.58 8.91
N VAL A 64 -5.97 -9.36 8.43
CA VAL A 64 -4.99 -8.58 7.67
C VAL A 64 -3.79 -8.18 8.54
N GLY A 65 -4.03 -7.71 9.77
CA GLY A 65 -2.98 -7.30 10.71
C GLY A 65 -2.11 -8.45 11.23
N GLY A 66 -2.52 -9.70 11.06
CA GLY A 66 -1.79 -10.89 11.49
C GLY A 66 -0.77 -11.38 10.46
N ALA A 67 -0.98 -12.59 9.96
CA ALA A 67 -0.04 -13.28 9.06
C ALA A 67 0.24 -12.52 7.76
N CYS A 68 -0.77 -11.82 7.20
CA CYS A 68 -0.59 -11.05 5.97
C CYS A 68 0.38 -9.88 6.20
N ALA A 69 0.19 -9.10 7.27
CA ALA A 69 1.10 -7.99 7.59
C ALA A 69 2.54 -8.46 7.81
N LEU A 70 2.73 -9.58 8.52
CA LEU A 70 4.06 -10.16 8.73
C LEU A 70 4.73 -10.59 7.41
N ALA A 71 3.97 -11.19 6.50
CA ALA A 71 4.48 -11.58 5.19
C ALA A 71 4.90 -10.36 4.35
N LEU A 72 4.08 -9.30 4.34
CA LEU A 72 4.38 -8.05 3.63
C LEU A 72 5.59 -7.31 4.23
N ILE A 73 5.71 -7.28 5.55
CA ILE A 73 6.88 -6.72 6.23
C ILE A 73 8.13 -7.53 5.88
N GLY A 74 8.05 -8.86 5.87
CA GLY A 74 9.17 -9.73 5.49
C GLY A 74 9.64 -9.48 4.05
N SER A 75 8.71 -9.35 3.10
CA SER A 75 9.02 -8.98 1.71
C SER A 75 9.67 -7.61 1.63
N ALA A 76 9.08 -6.59 2.26
CA ALA A 76 9.61 -5.23 2.25
C ALA A 76 11.02 -5.15 2.87
N VAL A 77 11.28 -5.88 3.95
CA VAL A 77 12.63 -5.93 4.56
C VAL A 77 13.64 -6.55 3.59
N SER A 78 13.26 -7.61 2.88
CA SER A 78 14.12 -8.22 1.87
C SER A 78 14.45 -7.25 0.73
N ASP A 79 13.43 -6.55 0.21
CA ASP A 79 13.60 -5.57 -0.86
C ASP A 79 14.47 -4.38 -0.40
N ILE A 80 14.20 -3.84 0.79
CA ILE A 80 14.99 -2.76 1.37
C ILE A 80 16.45 -3.19 1.57
N ALA A 81 16.69 -4.40 2.04
CA ALA A 81 18.04 -4.93 2.18
C ALA A 81 18.75 -5.01 0.82
N GLY A 82 18.09 -5.52 -0.22
CA GLY A 82 18.63 -5.58 -1.58
C GLY A 82 18.98 -4.21 -2.14
N PHE A 83 18.09 -3.24 -2.04
CA PHE A 83 18.35 -1.87 -2.50
C PHE A 83 19.39 -1.13 -1.63
N SER A 84 19.47 -1.44 -0.34
CA SER A 84 20.52 -0.90 0.54
C SER A 84 21.91 -1.35 0.11
N VAL A 85 22.06 -2.58 -0.38
CA VAL A 85 23.34 -3.03 -0.95
C VAL A 85 23.69 -2.22 -2.20
N ILE A 86 22.73 -1.93 -3.08
CA ILE A 86 22.95 -1.07 -4.25
C ILE A 86 23.32 0.35 -3.82
N ALA A 87 22.75 0.85 -2.73
CA ALA A 87 23.06 2.16 -2.16
C ALA A 87 24.50 2.29 -1.65
N THR A 88 25.22 1.19 -1.40
CA THR A 88 26.65 1.23 -1.05
C THR A 88 27.59 1.40 -2.25
N SER A 89 27.05 1.44 -3.47
CA SER A 89 27.85 1.62 -4.68
C SER A 89 28.61 2.93 -4.68
N SER A 90 29.86 2.88 -5.13
CA SER A 90 30.69 4.07 -5.36
C SER A 90 30.24 4.93 -6.56
N MET A 91 29.37 4.39 -7.43
CA MET A 91 28.77 5.13 -8.54
C MET A 91 27.55 5.89 -8.03
N GLY A 92 27.60 7.22 -8.08
CA GLY A 92 26.54 8.10 -7.55
C GLY A 92 25.15 7.79 -8.09
N LEU A 93 25.03 7.32 -9.33
CA LEU A 93 23.77 6.92 -9.94
C LEU A 93 23.14 5.72 -9.21
N PHE A 94 23.91 4.67 -8.98
CA PHE A 94 23.43 3.47 -8.26
C PHE A 94 23.21 3.74 -6.77
N ASN A 95 24.07 4.54 -6.14
CA ASN A 95 23.87 4.98 -4.77
C ASN A 95 22.54 5.70 -4.60
N THR A 96 22.26 6.70 -5.43
CA THR A 96 20.99 7.43 -5.41
C THR A 96 19.79 6.51 -5.68
N PHE A 97 19.91 5.66 -6.69
CA PHE A 97 18.87 4.70 -7.05
C PHE A 97 18.55 3.75 -5.89
N GLY A 98 19.55 3.13 -5.27
CA GLY A 98 19.36 2.20 -4.16
C GLY A 98 18.73 2.86 -2.93
N LEU A 99 19.23 4.04 -2.54
CA LEU A 99 18.76 4.77 -1.38
C LEU A 99 17.29 5.17 -1.53
N PHE A 100 16.94 5.79 -2.67
CA PHE A 100 15.56 6.23 -2.91
C PHE A 100 14.60 5.04 -3.07
N SER A 101 15.01 3.98 -3.74
CA SER A 101 14.17 2.78 -3.87
C SER A 101 13.88 2.15 -2.53
N ALA A 102 14.86 1.99 -1.65
CA ALA A 102 14.67 1.47 -0.31
C ALA A 102 13.70 2.34 0.51
N MET A 103 13.87 3.66 0.47
CA MET A 103 12.99 4.61 1.16
C MET A 103 11.56 4.56 0.61
N MET A 104 11.39 4.46 -0.71
CA MET A 104 10.07 4.43 -1.33
C MET A 104 9.33 3.11 -1.07
N ILE A 105 10.01 1.98 -0.99
CA ILE A 105 9.42 0.70 -0.60
C ILE A 105 8.88 0.79 0.83
N LEU A 106 9.65 1.36 1.75
CA LEU A 106 9.19 1.56 3.13
C LEU A 106 7.93 2.45 3.19
N LEU A 107 7.93 3.57 2.47
CA LEU A 107 6.77 4.46 2.39
C LEU A 107 5.56 3.79 1.74
N SER A 108 5.77 2.99 0.69
CA SER A 108 4.70 2.23 0.01
C SER A 108 4.08 1.19 0.93
N LEU A 109 4.88 0.49 1.74
CA LEU A 109 4.39 -0.46 2.74
C LEU A 109 3.49 0.24 3.77
N ILE A 110 3.96 1.35 4.36
CA ILE A 110 3.20 2.12 5.35
C ILE A 110 1.92 2.66 4.73
N ALA A 111 2.01 3.27 3.56
CA ALA A 111 0.86 3.82 2.85
C ALA A 111 -0.16 2.73 2.52
N SER A 112 0.27 1.57 2.02
CA SER A 112 -0.60 0.45 1.71
C SER A 112 -1.32 -0.07 2.95
N MET A 113 -0.60 -0.29 4.05
CA MET A 113 -1.20 -0.76 5.30
C MET A 113 -2.24 0.22 5.85
N VAL A 114 -1.92 1.51 5.92
CA VAL A 114 -2.81 2.52 6.50
C VAL A 114 -3.97 2.85 5.57
N LEU A 115 -3.67 3.15 4.30
CA LEU A 115 -4.67 3.65 3.35
C LEU A 115 -5.62 2.56 2.88
N THR A 116 -5.12 1.32 2.67
CA THR A 116 -5.98 0.23 2.22
C THR A 116 -6.91 -0.21 3.34
N THR A 117 -6.43 -0.32 4.58
CA THR A 117 -7.29 -0.64 5.73
C THR A 117 -8.32 0.46 6.00
N ALA A 118 -7.95 1.73 5.89
CA ALA A 118 -8.90 2.84 6.01
C ALA A 118 -9.95 2.83 4.89
N ALA A 119 -9.54 2.58 3.64
CA ALA A 119 -10.46 2.48 2.51
C ALA A 119 -11.46 1.32 2.67
N LEU A 120 -11.01 0.16 3.14
CA LEU A 120 -11.87 -0.99 3.42
C LEU A 120 -12.88 -0.68 4.54
N GLY A 121 -12.48 0.07 5.57
CA GLY A 121 -13.38 0.55 6.62
C GLY A 121 -14.50 1.45 6.06
N ILE A 122 -14.15 2.37 5.19
CA ILE A 122 -15.14 3.27 4.54
C ILE A 122 -16.10 2.47 3.65
N VAL A 123 -15.58 1.54 2.84
CA VAL A 123 -16.41 0.70 1.97
C VAL A 123 -17.41 -0.12 2.79
N ASN A 124 -16.97 -0.74 3.89
CA ASN A 124 -17.87 -1.50 4.76
C ASN A 124 -18.99 -0.63 5.37
N GLN A 125 -18.66 0.58 5.81
CA GLN A 125 -19.69 1.52 6.32
C GLN A 125 -20.70 1.93 5.26
N LEU A 126 -20.28 2.09 4.01
CA LEU A 126 -21.17 2.40 2.90
C LEU A 126 -22.08 1.22 2.56
N GLU A 127 -21.57 -0.01 2.59
CA GLU A 127 -22.37 -1.23 2.38
C GLU A 127 -23.41 -1.41 3.48
N GLU A 128 -23.06 -1.20 4.74
CA GLU A 128 -24.00 -1.29 5.86
C GLU A 128 -25.12 -0.23 5.76
N ARG A 129 -24.79 0.99 5.36
CA ARG A 129 -25.77 2.05 5.11
C ARG A 129 -26.73 1.70 3.97
N SER A 130 -26.22 1.11 2.89
CA SER A 130 -27.02 0.69 1.74
C SER A 130 -28.00 -0.42 2.13
N ARG A 131 -27.54 -1.43 2.85
CA ARG A 131 -28.40 -2.52 3.35
C ARG A 131 -29.46 -2.04 4.32
N GLY A 132 -29.11 -1.14 5.25
CA GLY A 132 -30.08 -0.55 6.17
C GLY A 132 -31.18 0.24 5.47
N ASN A 133 -30.86 0.90 4.36
CA ASN A 133 -31.84 1.63 3.57
C ASN A 133 -32.78 0.69 2.79
N GLU A 134 -32.28 -0.44 2.27
CA GLU A 134 -33.11 -1.45 1.57
C GLU A 134 -34.10 -2.15 2.51
N THR A 135 -33.66 -2.44 3.77
CA THR A 135 -34.58 -3.04 4.76
C THR A 135 -35.71 -2.09 5.15
N LEU A 136 -35.43 -0.81 5.34
CA LEU A 136 -36.46 0.20 5.64
C LEU A 136 -37.48 0.39 4.49
N ILE A 137 -37.04 0.28 3.24
CA ILE A 137 -37.94 0.37 2.08
C ILE A 137 -38.82 -0.87 2.00
N ASN A 138 -38.28 -2.07 2.27
CA ASN A 138 -39.05 -3.31 2.26
C ASN A 138 -40.08 -3.42 3.42
N GLU A 139 -39.80 -2.82 4.57
CA GLU A 139 -40.75 -2.77 5.70
C GLU A 139 -41.87 -1.73 5.51
N SER A 140 -41.69 -0.79 4.58
CA SER A 140 -42.68 0.26 4.29
C SER A 140 -43.65 -0.09 3.17
N LEU A 141 -43.48 -1.23 2.50
CA LEU A 141 -44.38 -1.77 1.43
C LEU A 141 -45.23 -2.91 1.96
#